data_964281013057afc96229ea09623b6284
#
_entry.id   964281013057afc96229ea09623b6284
#
_cell.length_a   1.000
_cell.length_b   1.000
_cell.length_c   1.000
_cell.angle_alpha   90.00
_cell.angle_beta   90.00
_cell.angle_gamma   90.00
#
_symmetry.space_group_name_H-M   'P 1'
#
loop_
_entity.id
_entity.type
_entity.pdbx_description
1 polymer ?
#
loop_
_entity_poly.entity_id
_entity_poly.type
_entity_poly.pdbx_seq_one_letter_code
_entity_poly.pdbx_strand_id
1 'polypeptide(L)'
;MSKIYDNLQKGTLQKVGTGSIIIPNYHDRTDVDEDTIEKLAKNISEVGQLSPILLEKKANGDYELISGLRRLRAFYKLVWTQIDAIVLENLDEESKMLI
;
A
#
# COMPACT_ATOMS: atom_id res chain seq x y z
N MET A 1 -6.22 17.62 -16.25
CA MET A 1 -5.52 16.56 -15.49
C MET A 1 -6.17 16.40 -14.14
N SER A 2 -6.38 15.18 -13.70
CA SER A 2 -7.04 14.92 -12.42
C SER A 2 -6.09 15.16 -11.25
N LYS A 3 -6.65 15.47 -10.08
CA LYS A 3 -5.87 15.59 -8.84
C LYS A 3 -5.13 14.29 -8.52
N ILE A 4 -5.71 13.15 -8.86
CA ILE A 4 -5.08 11.85 -8.63
C ILE A 4 -3.75 11.78 -9.36
N TYR A 5 -3.75 12.11 -10.63
CA TYR A 5 -2.54 12.07 -11.44
C TYR A 5 -1.47 13.00 -10.87
N ASP A 6 -1.87 14.22 -10.48
CA ASP A 6 -0.94 15.18 -9.92
C ASP A 6 -0.36 14.68 -8.60
N ASN A 7 -1.20 14.08 -7.75
CA ASN A 7 -0.74 13.54 -6.47
C ASN A 7 0.22 12.38 -6.67
N LEU A 8 -0.07 11.49 -7.61
CA LEU A 8 0.80 10.35 -7.88
C LEU A 8 2.17 10.82 -8.39
N GLN A 9 2.20 11.89 -9.19
CA GLN A 9 3.47 12.44 -9.67
C GLN A 9 4.28 13.11 -8.56
N LYS A 10 3.61 13.56 -7.51
CA LYS A 10 4.27 14.19 -6.37
C LYS A 10 4.71 13.18 -5.32
N GLY A 11 4.30 11.92 -5.49
CA GLY A 11 4.66 10.87 -4.56
C GLY A 11 6.13 10.50 -4.64
N THR A 12 6.66 10.02 -3.53
CA THR A 12 8.07 9.60 -3.42
C THR A 12 8.14 8.09 -3.23
N LEU A 13 8.94 7.43 -4.05
CA LEU A 13 9.17 6.00 -3.90
C LEU A 13 10.10 5.77 -2.72
N GLN A 14 9.67 4.98 -1.75
CA GLN A 14 10.41 4.71 -0.52
C GLN A 14 10.21 3.26 -0.09
N LYS A 15 11.15 2.74 0.69
CA LYS A 15 10.96 1.50 1.44
C LYS A 15 10.38 1.86 2.79
N VAL A 16 9.27 1.21 3.14
CA VAL A 16 8.55 1.49 4.39
C VAL A 16 8.44 0.21 5.19
N GLY A 17 8.59 0.30 6.51
CA GLY A 17 8.42 -0.85 7.39
C GLY A 17 6.98 -1.36 7.34
N THR A 18 6.81 -2.64 7.05
CA THR A 18 5.47 -3.23 6.94
C THR A 18 4.69 -3.12 8.24
N GLY A 19 5.39 -3.17 9.38
CA GLY A 19 4.76 -3.01 10.69
C GLY A 19 4.34 -1.59 11.03
N SER A 20 4.77 -0.61 10.23
CA SER A 20 4.44 0.81 10.45
C SER A 20 3.22 1.27 9.67
N ILE A 21 2.61 0.38 8.88
CA ILE A 21 1.52 0.75 7.99
C ILE A 21 0.18 0.52 8.67
N ILE A 22 -0.63 1.57 8.71
CA ILE A 22 -1.99 1.50 9.26
C ILE A 22 -2.95 1.15 8.13
N ILE A 23 -3.76 0.13 8.35
CA ILE A 23 -4.79 -0.28 7.39
C ILE A 23 -6.12 0.29 7.87
N PRO A 24 -6.69 1.28 7.14
CA PRO A 24 -7.97 1.85 7.55
C PRO A 24 -9.10 0.82 7.51
N ASN A 25 -10.14 1.04 8.30
CA ASN A 25 -11.26 0.11 8.40
C ASN A 25 -11.96 -0.18 7.08
N TYR A 26 -11.98 0.78 6.17
CA TYR A 26 -12.64 0.56 4.88
C TYR A 26 -11.88 -0.42 3.97
N HIS A 27 -10.64 -0.79 4.33
CA HIS A 27 -9.87 -1.83 3.67
C HIS A 27 -10.05 -3.19 4.34
N ASP A 28 -10.71 -3.24 5.50
CA ASP A 28 -10.88 -4.48 6.25
C ASP A 28 -12.07 -5.24 5.70
N ARG A 29 -11.84 -5.94 4.60
CA ARG A 29 -12.86 -6.70 3.91
C ARG A 29 -12.70 -8.19 4.20
N THR A 30 -13.84 -8.83 4.41
CA THR A 30 -13.88 -10.25 4.69
C THR A 30 -13.77 -11.11 3.42
N ASP A 31 -13.87 -10.48 2.26
CA ASP A 31 -13.79 -11.15 0.97
C ASP A 31 -12.38 -11.27 0.39
N VAL A 32 -11.36 -10.95 1.15
CA VAL A 32 -9.98 -11.14 0.72
C VAL A 32 -9.67 -12.62 0.76
N ASP A 33 -9.42 -13.21 -0.42
CA ASP A 33 -9.19 -14.63 -0.58
C ASP A 33 -7.79 -15.03 -0.14
N GLU A 34 -7.69 -15.90 0.87
CA GLU A 34 -6.40 -16.40 1.36
C GLU A 34 -5.59 -17.14 0.28
N ASP A 35 -6.26 -17.89 -0.57
CA ASP A 35 -5.57 -18.59 -1.66
C ASP A 35 -4.92 -17.61 -2.62
N THR A 36 -5.60 -16.52 -2.92
CA THR A 36 -5.05 -15.45 -3.77
C THR A 36 -3.84 -14.81 -3.10
N ILE A 37 -3.92 -14.57 -1.78
CA ILE A 37 -2.80 -14.01 -1.03
C ILE A 37 -1.60 -14.97 -1.03
N GLU A 38 -1.83 -16.27 -0.85
CA GLU A 38 -0.75 -17.26 -0.88
C GLU A 38 -0.07 -17.35 -2.25
N LYS A 39 -0.86 -17.32 -3.32
CA LYS A 39 -0.30 -17.32 -4.68
C LYS A 39 0.52 -16.06 -4.93
N LEU A 40 0.02 -14.92 -4.48
CA LEU A 40 0.72 -13.66 -4.62
C LEU A 40 2.03 -13.67 -3.80
N ALA A 41 1.98 -14.19 -2.57
CA ALA A 41 3.17 -14.31 -1.73
C ALA A 41 4.23 -15.19 -2.40
N LYS A 42 3.81 -16.33 -2.97
CA LYS A 42 4.73 -17.21 -3.69
C LYS A 42 5.37 -16.49 -4.86
N ASN A 43 4.59 -15.77 -5.65
CA ASN A 43 5.10 -15.02 -6.78
C ASN A 43 6.10 -13.96 -6.32
N ILE A 44 5.78 -13.21 -5.29
CA ILE A 44 6.65 -12.16 -4.74
C ILE A 44 7.96 -12.78 -4.24
N SER A 45 7.90 -13.94 -3.58
CA SER A 45 9.10 -14.60 -3.07
C SER A 45 10.04 -15.02 -4.20
N GLU A 46 9.49 -15.33 -5.36
CA GLU A 46 10.28 -15.77 -6.51
C GLU A 46 10.84 -14.63 -7.35
N VAL A 47 10.04 -13.60 -7.58
CA VAL A 47 10.41 -12.52 -8.50
C VAL A 47 10.57 -11.15 -7.85
N GLY A 48 10.26 -11.05 -6.58
CA GLY A 48 10.33 -9.77 -5.85
C GLY A 48 9.09 -8.92 -6.08
N GLN A 49 9.12 -7.73 -5.50
CA GLN A 49 8.00 -6.79 -5.62
C GLN A 49 8.09 -6.04 -6.94
N LEU A 50 7.08 -6.25 -7.81
CA LEU A 50 7.06 -5.63 -9.14
C LEU A 50 6.38 -4.28 -9.17
N SER A 51 5.49 -3.99 -8.21
CA SER A 51 4.79 -2.70 -8.13
C SER A 51 4.75 -2.23 -6.70
N PRO A 52 4.96 -0.94 -6.45
CA PRO A 52 4.83 -0.41 -5.09
C PRO A 52 3.38 -0.34 -4.66
N ILE A 53 3.16 -0.35 -3.35
CA ILE A 53 1.86 0.01 -2.77
C ILE A 53 1.76 1.53 -2.68
N LEU A 54 0.58 2.02 -2.33
CA LEU A 54 0.33 3.45 -2.24
C LEU A 54 -0.03 3.80 -0.80
N LEU A 55 0.72 4.72 -0.21
CA LEU A 55 0.55 5.16 1.17
C LEU A 55 0.36 6.66 1.24
N GLU A 56 -0.33 7.10 2.28
CA GLU A 56 -0.37 8.51 2.66
C GLU A 56 0.39 8.70 3.95
N LYS A 57 1.33 9.64 3.97
CA LYS A 57 1.99 10.04 5.21
C LYS A 57 1.16 11.13 5.88
N LYS A 58 0.70 10.86 7.09
CA LYS A 58 -0.09 11.78 7.89
C LYS A 58 0.79 12.83 8.55
N ALA A 59 0.18 13.91 9.03
CA ALA A 59 0.89 14.99 9.70
C ALA A 59 1.65 14.50 10.95
N ASN A 60 1.13 13.46 11.61
CA ASN A 60 1.78 12.88 12.79
C ASN A 60 2.90 11.88 12.45
N GLY A 61 3.17 11.68 11.17
CA GLY A 61 4.21 10.75 10.71
C GLY A 61 3.74 9.35 10.41
N ASP A 62 2.47 9.03 10.67
CA ASP A 62 1.93 7.69 10.37
C ASP A 62 1.79 7.48 8.85
N TYR A 63 1.95 6.23 8.44
CA TYR A 63 1.69 5.81 7.06
C TYR A 63 0.37 5.06 7.02
N GLU A 64 -0.55 5.51 6.18
CA GLU A 64 -1.87 4.91 6.04
C GLU A 64 -2.02 4.32 4.65
N LEU A 65 -2.49 3.07 4.56
CA LEU A 65 -2.64 2.39 3.27
C LEU A 65 -3.74 3.03 2.43
N ILE A 66 -3.40 3.37 1.19
CA ILE A 66 -4.37 3.85 0.20
C ILE A 66 -4.72 2.74 -0.78
N SER A 67 -3.72 2.00 -1.28
CA SER A 67 -3.94 0.94 -2.25
C SER A 67 -2.84 -0.12 -2.12
N GLY A 68 -3.20 -1.39 -2.33
CA GLY A 68 -2.25 -2.49 -2.29
C GLY A 68 -2.43 -3.44 -1.12
N LEU A 69 -3.66 -3.57 -0.58
CA LEU A 69 -3.92 -4.42 0.59
C LEU A 69 -3.46 -5.87 0.39
N ARG A 70 -3.77 -6.47 -0.75
CA ARG A 70 -3.39 -7.86 -1.00
C ARG A 70 -1.87 -8.02 -1.02
N ARG A 71 -1.17 -7.07 -1.63
CA ARG A 71 0.28 -7.08 -1.67
C ARG A 71 0.88 -6.94 -0.29
N LEU A 72 0.33 -6.03 0.52
CA LEU A 72 0.79 -5.87 1.90
C LEU A 72 0.56 -7.13 2.71
N ARG A 73 -0.61 -7.78 2.57
CA ARG A 73 -0.90 -9.04 3.27
C ARG A 73 0.05 -10.16 2.84
N ALA A 74 0.42 -10.19 1.55
CA ALA A 74 1.40 -11.15 1.07
C ALA A 74 2.75 -10.95 1.73
N PHE A 75 3.16 -9.71 1.94
CA PHE A 75 4.40 -9.39 2.64
C PHE A 75 4.35 -9.84 4.09
N TYR A 76 3.19 -9.71 4.76
CA TYR A 76 3.03 -10.23 6.12
C TYR A 76 3.19 -11.75 6.16
N LYS A 77 2.62 -12.46 5.18
CA LYS A 77 2.80 -13.92 5.09
C LYS A 77 4.24 -14.32 4.90
N LEU A 78 5.00 -13.54 4.13
CA LEU A 78 6.41 -13.79 3.89
C LEU A 78 7.29 -13.34 5.06
N VAL A 79 6.70 -12.66 6.04
CA VAL A 79 7.42 -12.04 7.17
C VAL A 79 8.50 -11.06 6.67
N TRP A 80 8.27 -10.44 5.55
CA TRP A 80 9.16 -9.41 5.04
C TRP A 80 8.86 -8.08 5.74
N THR A 81 9.90 -7.41 6.19
CA THR A 81 9.78 -6.25 7.07
C THR A 81 9.76 -4.92 6.34
N GLN A 82 10.06 -4.90 5.06
CA GLN A 82 10.03 -3.66 4.27
C GLN A 82 9.31 -3.88 2.96
N ILE A 83 8.60 -2.85 2.51
CA ILE A 83 7.83 -2.90 1.27
C ILE A 83 8.06 -1.60 0.50
N ASP A 84 8.17 -1.71 -0.82
CA ASP A 84 8.28 -0.53 -1.67
C ASP A 84 6.92 0.16 -1.76
N ALA A 85 6.92 1.46 -1.55
CA ALA A 85 5.70 2.24 -1.53
C ALA A 85 5.91 3.60 -2.19
N ILE A 86 4.88 4.08 -2.88
CA ILE A 86 4.81 5.48 -3.26
C ILE A 86 4.10 6.19 -2.12
N VAL A 87 4.78 7.17 -1.52
CA VAL A 87 4.27 7.89 -0.36
C VAL A 87 3.79 9.26 -0.79
N LEU A 88 2.52 9.52 -0.56
CA LEU A 88 1.87 10.79 -0.84
C LEU A 88 1.63 11.54 0.47
N GLU A 89 1.53 12.87 0.39
CA GLU A 89 1.26 13.69 1.55
C GLU A 89 0.10 14.63 1.24
N ASN A 90 -0.64 15.00 2.27
CA ASN A 90 -1.68 16.03 2.20
C ASN A 90 -2.77 15.73 1.16
N LEU A 91 -3.20 14.45 1.08
CA LEU A 91 -4.31 14.08 0.22
C LEU A 91 -5.62 14.61 0.79
N ASP A 92 -6.46 15.19 -0.06
CA ASP A 92 -7.81 15.54 0.34
C ASP A 92 -8.74 14.32 0.16
N GLU A 93 -9.95 14.42 0.73
CA GLU A 93 -10.89 13.30 0.70
C GLU A 93 -11.30 12.93 -0.73
N GLU A 94 -11.43 13.91 -1.60
CA GLU A 94 -11.79 13.66 -2.99
C GLU A 94 -10.72 12.82 -3.69
N SER A 95 -9.46 13.18 -3.51
CA SER A 95 -8.36 12.42 -4.12
C SER A 95 -8.30 10.99 -3.60
N LYS A 96 -8.52 10.79 -2.29
CA LYS A 96 -8.52 9.45 -1.71
C LYS A 96 -9.64 8.58 -2.27
N MET A 97 -10.80 9.15 -2.49
CA MET A 97 -11.94 8.40 -3.01
C MET A 97 -11.73 7.93 -4.45
N LEU A 98 -10.90 8.62 -5.19
CA LEU A 98 -10.66 8.31 -6.60
C LEU A 98 -9.47 7.35 -6.81
N ILE A 99 -8.64 7.19 -5.81
CA ILE A 99 -7.51 6.26 -5.85
C ILE A 99 -7.98 4.86 -5.51
#